data_b82ce32517027da51ade7b6bfd810a68
#
_entry.id   b82ce32517027da51ade7b6bfd810a68
#
_cell.length_a   1.000
_cell.length_b   1.000
_cell.length_c   1.000
_cell.angle_alpha   90.00
_cell.angle_beta   90.00
_cell.angle_gamma   90.00
#
_symmetry.space_group_name_H-M   'P 1'
#
loop_
_entity.id
_entity.type
_entity.pdbx_description
1 polymer ?
#
loop_
_entity_poly.entity_id
_entity_poly.type
_entity_poly.pdbx_seq_one_letter_code
_entity_poly.pdbx_strand_id
1 'polypeptide(L)'
;MIAIVDYKMGNLRSVENALRRLGADFVVTADADVIRRADKVLLPGVGNAAEAMENLRAADLVDVIRSLRQPVLGICVGMQVMCRHSEEGDVDCLGIFDARVKRFLPLPEVKVPHMGWNKIGNLETKLFKDLEGGSYVYFVHSYYPELCPDTIATATHGVMFSAALKYENFYGTQFHPEKSGDVGERIIANFLQL
;
A
#
# COMPACT_ATOMS: atom_id res chain seq x y z
N MET A 1 -14.62 -11.97 -6.52
CA MET A 1 -14.17 -12.15 -5.11
C MET A 1 -12.78 -11.53 -4.93
N ILE A 2 -12.56 -10.83 -3.84
CA ILE A 2 -11.29 -10.16 -3.48
C ILE A 2 -10.58 -10.99 -2.40
N ALA A 3 -9.28 -11.23 -2.52
CA ALA A 3 -8.49 -11.81 -1.44
C ALA A 3 -7.79 -10.70 -0.65
N ILE A 4 -7.99 -10.68 0.66
CA ILE A 4 -7.16 -9.92 1.60
C ILE A 4 -6.12 -10.89 2.16
N VAL A 5 -4.85 -10.60 1.90
CA VAL A 5 -3.75 -11.47 2.34
C VAL A 5 -3.56 -11.35 3.85
N ASP A 6 -3.74 -12.46 4.57
CA ASP A 6 -3.46 -12.56 6.01
C ASP A 6 -2.09 -13.20 6.23
N TYR A 7 -1.08 -12.38 6.41
CA TYR A 7 0.27 -12.79 6.78
C TYR A 7 0.66 -12.30 8.18
N LYS A 8 -0.34 -12.20 9.06
CA LYS A 8 -0.22 -11.76 10.46
C LYS A 8 0.22 -10.31 10.63
N MET A 9 0.07 -9.50 9.57
CA MET A 9 0.40 -8.07 9.57
C MET A 9 -0.80 -7.30 9.03
N GLY A 10 -1.17 -6.22 9.68
CA GLY A 10 -2.17 -5.32 9.14
C GLY A 10 -3.42 -5.17 10.01
N ASN A 11 -4.06 -4.02 9.84
CA ASN A 11 -5.39 -3.77 10.40
C ASN A 11 -6.46 -4.28 9.43
N LEU A 12 -6.58 -5.61 9.31
CA LEU A 12 -7.48 -6.28 8.39
C LEU A 12 -8.92 -5.78 8.54
N ARG A 13 -9.36 -5.56 9.78
CA ARG A 13 -10.75 -5.16 10.10
C ARG A 13 -11.13 -3.83 9.44
N SER A 14 -10.23 -2.86 9.38
CA SER A 14 -10.51 -1.57 8.72
C SER A 14 -10.68 -1.74 7.21
N VAL A 15 -9.86 -2.58 6.59
CA VAL A 15 -9.95 -2.91 5.16
C VAL A 15 -11.23 -3.69 4.86
N GLU A 16 -11.56 -4.70 5.67
CA GLU A 16 -12.83 -5.44 5.57
C GLU A 16 -14.05 -4.51 5.66
N ASN A 17 -14.06 -3.59 6.62
CA ASN A 17 -15.16 -2.64 6.79
C ASN A 17 -15.31 -1.71 5.57
N ALA A 18 -14.19 -1.27 4.97
CA ALA A 18 -14.24 -0.48 3.74
C ALA A 18 -14.83 -1.28 2.58
N LEU A 19 -14.43 -2.54 2.41
CA LEU A 19 -14.99 -3.42 1.38
C LEU A 19 -16.48 -3.73 1.62
N ARG A 20 -16.90 -3.94 2.87
CA ARG A 20 -18.33 -4.15 3.21
C ARG A 20 -19.18 -2.92 2.85
N ARG A 21 -18.70 -1.69 3.13
CA ARG A 21 -19.41 -0.46 2.74
C ARG A 21 -19.59 -0.36 1.22
N LEU A 22 -18.61 -0.84 0.46
CA LEU A 22 -18.66 -0.88 -1.00
C LEU A 22 -19.44 -2.09 -1.56
N GLY A 23 -19.98 -2.95 -0.72
CA GLY A 23 -20.73 -4.16 -1.13
C GLY A 23 -19.86 -5.19 -1.85
N ALA A 24 -18.55 -5.18 -1.62
CA ALA A 24 -17.61 -6.07 -2.29
C ALA A 24 -17.57 -7.45 -1.59
N ASP A 25 -17.50 -8.51 -2.39
CA ASP A 25 -17.31 -9.89 -1.91
C ASP A 25 -15.81 -10.16 -1.71
N PHE A 26 -15.43 -10.58 -0.50
CA PHE A 26 -14.02 -10.79 -0.15
C PHE A 26 -13.80 -11.96 0.80
N VAL A 27 -12.59 -12.45 0.85
CA VAL A 27 -12.09 -13.44 1.80
C VAL A 27 -10.77 -12.99 2.41
N VAL A 28 -10.58 -13.21 3.70
CA VAL A 28 -9.30 -13.04 4.39
C VAL A 28 -8.60 -14.40 4.41
N THR A 29 -7.40 -14.49 3.86
CA THR A 29 -6.75 -15.80 3.66
C THR A 29 -5.22 -15.69 3.55
N ALA A 30 -4.53 -16.74 3.99
CA ALA A 30 -3.12 -17.02 3.71
C ALA A 30 -2.95 -18.15 2.68
N ASP A 31 -4.04 -18.73 2.18
CA ASP A 31 -4.01 -19.82 1.20
C ASP A 31 -3.58 -19.29 -0.18
N ALA A 32 -2.44 -19.79 -0.65
CA ALA A 32 -1.85 -19.39 -1.93
C ALA A 32 -2.77 -19.63 -3.13
N ASP A 33 -3.53 -20.71 -3.13
CA ASP A 33 -4.41 -21.07 -4.24
C ASP A 33 -5.67 -20.19 -4.26
N VAL A 34 -6.18 -19.81 -3.09
CA VAL A 34 -7.27 -18.84 -2.98
C VAL A 34 -6.80 -17.47 -3.47
N ILE A 35 -5.60 -17.03 -3.06
CA ILE A 35 -5.00 -15.76 -3.49
C ILE A 35 -4.81 -15.73 -5.02
N ARG A 36 -4.28 -16.80 -5.62
CA ARG A 36 -4.08 -16.87 -7.08
C ARG A 36 -5.37 -16.83 -7.88
N ARG A 37 -6.47 -17.40 -7.34
CA ARG A 37 -7.77 -17.46 -8.02
C ARG A 37 -8.67 -16.23 -7.77
N ALA A 38 -8.28 -15.35 -6.88
CA ALA A 38 -9.03 -14.13 -6.61
C ALA A 38 -8.98 -13.18 -7.83
N ASP A 39 -10.06 -12.41 -8.04
CA ASP A 39 -10.10 -11.42 -9.12
C ASP A 39 -9.19 -10.23 -8.83
N LYS A 40 -9.00 -9.90 -7.56
CA LYS A 40 -8.13 -8.84 -7.05
C LYS A 40 -7.55 -9.23 -5.70
N VAL A 41 -6.39 -8.66 -5.38
CA VAL A 41 -5.69 -8.94 -4.13
C VAL A 41 -5.38 -7.64 -3.38
N LEU A 42 -5.67 -7.61 -2.09
CA LEU A 42 -5.24 -6.57 -1.17
C LEU A 42 -4.12 -7.13 -0.27
N LEU A 43 -3.02 -6.40 -0.20
CA LEU A 43 -1.88 -6.68 0.68
C LEU A 43 -1.79 -5.55 1.73
N PRO A 44 -2.59 -5.58 2.79
CA PRO A 44 -2.50 -4.61 3.86
C PRO A 44 -1.26 -4.88 4.70
N GLY A 45 -0.70 -3.86 5.32
CA GLY A 45 0.40 -4.02 6.26
C GLY A 45 0.49 -2.85 7.22
N VAL A 46 0.75 -3.14 8.48
CA VAL A 46 1.10 -2.17 9.51
C VAL A 46 2.30 -2.69 10.31
N GLY A 47 3.01 -1.81 10.99
CA GLY A 47 4.17 -2.18 11.79
C GLY A 47 5.47 -2.01 11.00
N ASN A 48 6.25 -3.06 10.84
CA ASN A 48 7.65 -3.00 10.44
C ASN A 48 7.91 -3.85 9.19
N ALA A 49 8.70 -3.32 8.26
CA ALA A 49 8.94 -3.98 6.98
C ALA A 49 9.73 -5.30 7.11
N ALA A 50 10.70 -5.38 8.04
CA ALA A 50 11.46 -6.60 8.24
C ALA A 50 10.58 -7.74 8.76
N GLU A 51 9.74 -7.46 9.76
CA GLU A 51 8.76 -8.42 10.29
C GLU A 51 7.73 -8.84 9.22
N ALA A 52 7.27 -7.88 8.42
CA ALA A 52 6.36 -8.16 7.31
C ALA A 52 7.00 -9.12 6.29
N MET A 53 8.26 -8.91 5.92
CA MET A 53 8.98 -9.80 5.01
C MET A 53 9.26 -11.18 5.63
N GLU A 54 9.56 -11.24 6.93
CA GLU A 54 9.70 -12.50 7.65
C GLU A 54 8.40 -13.31 7.62
N ASN A 55 7.28 -12.68 7.91
CA ASN A 55 5.98 -13.32 7.90
C ASN A 55 5.57 -13.78 6.47
N LEU A 56 5.85 -12.98 5.44
CA LEU A 56 5.60 -13.39 4.05
C LEU A 56 6.45 -14.61 3.65
N ARG A 57 7.71 -14.67 4.09
CA ARG A 57 8.59 -15.84 3.86
C ARG A 57 8.10 -17.06 4.63
N ALA A 58 7.74 -16.89 5.90
CA ALA A 58 7.23 -17.99 6.74
C ALA A 58 5.89 -18.58 6.24
N ALA A 59 5.11 -17.79 5.51
CA ALA A 59 3.85 -18.21 4.89
C ALA A 59 4.03 -18.71 3.44
N ASP A 60 5.25 -18.77 2.91
CA ASP A 60 5.56 -19.11 1.51
C ASP A 60 4.83 -18.23 0.47
N LEU A 61 4.53 -16.96 0.84
CA LEU A 61 3.75 -16.05 0.00
C LEU A 61 4.61 -15.14 -0.91
N VAL A 62 5.92 -15.10 -0.76
CA VAL A 62 6.82 -14.23 -1.55
C VAL A 62 6.66 -14.46 -3.05
N ASP A 63 6.86 -15.70 -3.51
CA ASP A 63 6.76 -16.05 -4.93
C ASP A 63 5.30 -16.05 -5.41
N VAL A 64 4.36 -16.35 -4.51
CA VAL A 64 2.93 -16.24 -4.80
C VAL A 64 2.60 -14.81 -5.21
N ILE A 65 2.92 -13.82 -4.37
CA ILE A 65 2.61 -12.41 -4.62
C ILE A 65 3.31 -11.92 -5.89
N ARG A 66 4.61 -12.22 -6.07
CA ARG A 66 5.37 -11.84 -7.27
C ARG A 66 4.78 -12.37 -8.56
N SER A 67 4.14 -13.53 -8.53
CA SER A 67 3.58 -14.20 -9.71
C SER A 67 2.16 -13.79 -10.07
N LEU A 68 1.49 -12.97 -9.25
CA LEU A 68 0.12 -12.53 -9.48
C LEU A 68 0.00 -11.72 -10.78
N ARG A 69 -1.10 -11.91 -11.51
CA ARG A 69 -1.41 -11.20 -12.76
C ARG A 69 -2.65 -10.33 -12.65
N GLN A 70 -3.54 -10.62 -11.71
CA GLN A 70 -4.68 -9.78 -11.37
C GLN A 70 -4.24 -8.52 -10.62
N PRO A 71 -5.06 -7.47 -10.56
CA PRO A 71 -4.72 -6.26 -9.82
C PRO A 71 -4.42 -6.54 -8.34
N VAL A 72 -3.31 -6.00 -7.87
CA VAL A 72 -2.85 -6.08 -6.48
C VAL A 72 -2.73 -4.68 -5.91
N LEU A 73 -3.25 -4.41 -4.72
CA LEU A 73 -3.07 -3.15 -4.00
C LEU A 73 -2.41 -3.38 -2.64
N GLY A 74 -1.18 -2.90 -2.50
CA GLY A 74 -0.49 -2.81 -1.21
C GLY A 74 -0.86 -1.54 -0.46
N ILE A 75 -1.09 -1.66 0.85
CA ILE A 75 -1.46 -0.52 1.70
C ILE A 75 -0.39 -0.35 2.79
N CYS A 76 0.19 0.84 2.89
CA CYS A 76 1.21 1.25 3.85
C CYS A 76 2.43 0.30 3.82
N VAL A 77 2.69 -0.49 4.87
CA VAL A 77 3.77 -1.49 4.87
C VAL A 77 3.58 -2.51 3.74
N GLY A 78 2.33 -2.85 3.38
CA GLY A 78 2.05 -3.71 2.23
C GLY A 78 2.58 -3.15 0.90
N MET A 79 2.56 -1.82 0.69
CA MET A 79 3.23 -1.18 -0.44
C MET A 79 4.76 -1.21 -0.26
N GLN A 80 5.25 -0.90 0.94
CA GLN A 80 6.69 -0.84 1.20
C GLN A 80 7.40 -2.17 0.94
N VAL A 81 6.78 -3.30 1.33
CA VAL A 81 7.35 -4.63 1.05
C VAL A 81 7.33 -5.00 -0.43
N MET A 82 6.56 -4.31 -1.27
CA MET A 82 6.63 -4.48 -2.73
C MET A 82 7.78 -3.67 -3.37
N CYS A 83 8.43 -2.75 -2.65
CA CYS A 83 9.62 -2.05 -3.10
C CYS A 83 10.84 -2.99 -3.17
N ARG A 84 12.01 -2.47 -3.55
CA ARG A 84 13.26 -3.25 -3.60
C ARG A 84 13.81 -3.55 -2.23
N HIS A 85 13.89 -2.53 -1.37
CA HIS A 85 14.60 -2.57 -0.10
C HIS A 85 14.00 -1.58 0.87
N SER A 86 14.03 -1.89 2.15
CA SER A 86 13.62 -0.98 3.23
C SER A 86 14.75 -0.77 4.23
N GLU A 87 15.01 0.50 4.56
CA GLU A 87 15.90 0.85 5.67
C GLU A 87 15.33 0.42 7.03
N GLU A 88 14.00 0.16 7.11
CA GLU A 88 13.36 -0.39 8.29
C GLU A 88 13.71 -1.87 8.47
N GLY A 89 14.72 -2.11 9.29
CA GLY A 89 15.29 -3.44 9.52
C GLY A 89 16.29 -3.87 8.45
N ASP A 90 16.73 -2.96 7.56
CA ASP A 90 17.74 -3.20 6.51
C ASP A 90 17.44 -4.48 5.72
N VAL A 91 16.23 -4.55 5.12
CA VAL A 91 15.69 -5.78 4.53
C VAL A 91 15.43 -5.63 3.04
N ASP A 92 15.84 -6.65 2.27
CA ASP A 92 15.42 -6.80 0.88
C ASP A 92 13.97 -7.27 0.83
N CYS A 93 13.18 -6.56 0.03
CA CYS A 93 11.75 -6.75 -0.12
C CYS A 93 11.39 -7.50 -1.41
N LEU A 94 10.15 -7.41 -1.87
CA LEU A 94 9.67 -8.17 -3.04
C LEU A 94 10.28 -7.70 -4.38
N GLY A 95 10.77 -6.46 -4.46
CA GLY A 95 11.42 -5.94 -5.67
C GLY A 95 10.48 -5.77 -6.86
N ILE A 96 9.20 -5.48 -6.61
CA ILE A 96 8.19 -5.22 -7.64
C ILE A 96 8.30 -3.77 -8.11
N PHE A 97 8.33 -2.80 -7.19
CA PHE A 97 8.54 -1.39 -7.50
C PHE A 97 10.03 -1.03 -7.47
N ASP A 98 10.47 -0.21 -8.43
CA ASP A 98 11.84 0.28 -8.49
C ASP A 98 12.09 1.45 -7.52
N ALA A 99 11.79 1.24 -6.25
CA ALA A 99 11.93 2.20 -5.18
C ALA A 99 12.64 1.60 -3.96
N ARG A 100 13.36 2.47 -3.23
CA ARG A 100 13.87 2.16 -1.88
C ARG A 100 13.00 2.87 -0.85
N VAL A 101 12.73 2.20 0.25
CA VAL A 101 12.03 2.78 1.39
C VAL A 101 13.04 3.36 2.36
N LYS A 102 12.96 4.67 2.59
CA LYS A 102 13.90 5.47 3.40
C LYS A 102 13.25 5.95 4.68
N ARG A 103 14.06 6.20 5.70
CA ARG A 103 13.60 6.80 6.95
C ARG A 103 13.44 8.31 6.82
N PHE A 104 12.37 8.88 7.37
CA PHE A 104 12.30 10.32 7.59
C PHE A 104 13.35 10.77 8.59
N LEU A 105 14.10 11.81 8.23
CA LEU A 105 15.02 12.45 9.16
C LEU A 105 14.23 13.47 9.99
N PRO A 106 14.36 13.45 11.32
CA PRO A 106 13.72 14.44 12.16
C PRO A 106 14.36 15.81 11.90
N LEU A 107 13.53 16.79 11.57
CA LEU A 107 13.90 18.20 11.43
C LEU A 107 13.09 19.02 12.44
N PRO A 108 13.50 20.25 12.77
CA PRO A 108 12.78 21.05 13.79
C PRO A 108 11.27 21.15 13.56
N GLU A 109 10.83 21.16 12.30
CA GLU A 109 9.42 21.31 11.93
C GLU A 109 8.81 20.01 11.32
N VAL A 110 9.58 18.92 11.29
CA VAL A 110 9.16 17.64 10.71
C VAL A 110 9.11 16.56 11.80
N LYS A 111 7.93 16.29 12.29
CA LYS A 111 7.74 15.24 13.29
C LYS A 111 7.78 13.85 12.63
N VAL A 112 8.45 12.92 13.29
CA VAL A 112 8.46 11.50 12.91
C VAL A 112 7.80 10.70 14.03
N PRO A 113 6.78 9.89 13.75
CA PRO A 113 6.22 9.57 12.42
C PRO A 113 5.44 10.72 11.77
N HIS A 114 5.33 10.69 10.44
CA HIS A 114 4.31 11.41 9.67
C HIS A 114 2.96 10.81 10.03
N MET A 115 2.16 11.50 10.81
CA MET A 115 0.87 11.02 11.30
C MET A 115 -0.20 12.09 11.11
N GLY A 116 -1.28 11.73 10.46
CA GLY A 116 -2.44 12.60 10.25
C GLY A 116 -2.80 12.77 8.76
N TRP A 117 -3.64 13.78 8.51
CA TRP A 117 -4.13 14.10 7.18
C TRP A 117 -3.13 14.98 6.43
N ASN A 118 -2.83 14.59 5.19
CA ASN A 118 -1.97 15.36 4.31
C ASN A 118 -2.46 15.27 2.87
N LYS A 119 -2.06 16.24 2.06
CA LYS A 119 -2.45 16.35 0.66
C LYS A 119 -1.62 15.40 -0.21
N ILE A 120 -2.28 14.84 -1.22
CA ILE A 120 -1.63 14.13 -2.31
C ILE A 120 -1.75 14.96 -3.61
N GLY A 121 -0.73 14.88 -4.45
CA GLY A 121 -0.68 15.55 -5.75
C GLY A 121 -0.10 14.66 -6.83
N ASN A 122 0.00 15.20 -8.05
CA ASN A 122 0.50 14.47 -9.21
C ASN A 122 -0.21 13.13 -9.39
N LEU A 123 -1.54 13.17 -9.34
CA LEU A 123 -2.39 11.97 -9.41
C LEU A 123 -2.41 11.42 -10.83
N GLU A 124 -1.93 10.22 -10.99
CA GLU A 124 -1.90 9.51 -12.26
C GLU A 124 -2.67 8.19 -12.17
N THR A 125 -3.06 7.66 -13.30
CA THR A 125 -3.76 6.39 -13.46
C THR A 125 -5.22 6.38 -13.04
N LYS A 126 -5.91 5.29 -13.43
CA LYS A 126 -7.33 5.07 -13.10
C LYS A 126 -7.60 4.90 -11.60
N LEU A 127 -6.55 4.61 -10.79
CA LEU A 127 -6.69 4.51 -9.34
C LEU A 127 -7.22 5.82 -8.73
N PHE A 128 -6.86 6.96 -9.31
CA PHE A 128 -7.25 8.29 -8.85
C PHE A 128 -8.35 8.94 -9.71
N LYS A 129 -9.08 8.13 -10.48
CA LYS A 129 -10.19 8.64 -11.29
C LYS A 129 -11.19 9.40 -10.42
N ASP A 130 -11.65 10.57 -10.91
CA ASP A 130 -12.58 11.48 -10.25
C ASP A 130 -12.04 12.09 -8.92
N LEU A 131 -10.70 12.12 -8.75
CA LEU A 131 -10.04 12.83 -7.66
C LEU A 131 -9.17 13.97 -8.21
N GLU A 132 -9.07 15.03 -7.43
CA GLU A 132 -8.24 16.19 -7.77
C GLU A 132 -6.96 16.24 -6.92
N GLY A 133 -5.91 16.83 -7.47
CA GLY A 133 -4.71 17.14 -6.72
C GLY A 133 -5.02 18.05 -5.53
N GLY A 134 -4.43 17.77 -4.38
CA GLY A 134 -4.72 18.43 -3.13
C GLY A 134 -5.77 17.71 -2.25
N SER A 135 -6.30 16.59 -2.72
CA SER A 135 -7.15 15.72 -1.88
C SER A 135 -6.40 15.25 -0.63
N TYR A 136 -7.10 15.26 0.51
CA TYR A 136 -6.53 14.83 1.79
C TYR A 136 -6.72 13.34 2.03
N VAL A 137 -5.66 12.67 2.48
CA VAL A 137 -5.66 11.26 2.89
C VAL A 137 -4.92 11.09 4.22
N TYR A 138 -5.16 9.97 4.90
CA TYR A 138 -4.58 9.70 6.21
C TYR A 138 -3.28 8.91 6.11
N PHE A 139 -2.22 9.45 6.71
CA PHE A 139 -0.89 8.84 6.81
C PHE A 139 -0.55 8.47 8.25
N VAL A 140 0.20 7.40 8.44
CA VAL A 140 0.89 7.05 9.69
C VAL A 140 2.10 6.18 9.36
N HIS A 141 3.27 6.80 9.20
CA HIS A 141 4.50 6.09 8.84
C HIS A 141 5.76 6.88 9.20
N SER A 142 6.84 6.16 9.48
CA SER A 142 8.18 6.74 9.74
C SER A 142 9.15 6.53 8.57
N TYR A 143 8.77 5.68 7.61
CA TYR A 143 9.54 5.36 6.43
C TYR A 143 8.67 5.59 5.19
N TYR A 144 9.29 5.95 4.08
CA TYR A 144 8.60 6.33 2.84
C TYR A 144 9.35 5.81 1.61
N PRO A 145 8.66 5.42 0.53
CA PRO A 145 9.30 5.15 -0.74
C PRO A 145 9.79 6.45 -1.39
N GLU A 146 11.05 6.46 -1.83
CA GLU A 146 11.60 7.57 -2.61
C GLU A 146 10.84 7.74 -3.94
N LEU A 147 10.99 8.91 -4.57
CA LEU A 147 10.46 9.11 -5.92
C LEU A 147 11.18 8.20 -6.91
N CYS A 148 10.43 7.57 -7.78
CA CYS A 148 10.94 6.65 -8.80
C CYS A 148 10.05 6.68 -10.05
N PRO A 149 10.41 5.97 -11.14
CA PRO A 149 9.58 5.91 -12.37
C PRO A 149 8.17 5.34 -12.13
N ASP A 150 7.98 4.53 -11.09
CA ASP A 150 6.69 3.92 -10.75
C ASP A 150 5.77 4.84 -9.94
N THR A 151 6.21 6.07 -9.59
CA THR A 151 5.44 7.02 -8.79
C THR A 151 4.21 7.51 -9.56
N ILE A 152 3.02 7.35 -8.95
CA ILE A 152 1.72 7.77 -9.52
C ILE A 152 0.96 8.77 -8.65
N ALA A 153 1.47 9.09 -7.47
CA ALA A 153 1.04 10.19 -6.62
C ALA A 153 2.17 10.58 -5.67
N THR A 154 2.23 11.85 -5.30
CA THR A 154 3.24 12.40 -4.40
C THR A 154 2.61 13.04 -3.18
N ALA A 155 3.37 13.11 -2.09
CA ALA A 155 3.08 13.93 -0.91
C ALA A 155 4.39 14.53 -0.37
N THR A 156 4.28 15.52 0.49
CA THR A 156 5.45 16.18 1.11
C THR A 156 5.34 16.17 2.61
N HIS A 157 6.41 15.72 3.28
CA HIS A 157 6.60 15.80 4.73
C HIS A 157 8.08 16.00 5.03
N GLY A 158 8.53 17.26 4.99
CA GLY A 158 9.97 17.61 5.02
C GLY A 158 10.67 17.28 3.69
N VAL A 159 10.33 16.18 3.07
CA VAL A 159 10.80 15.73 1.75
C VAL A 159 9.60 15.28 0.91
N MET A 160 9.68 15.45 -0.41
CA MET A 160 8.69 14.88 -1.31
C MET A 160 8.96 13.38 -1.50
N PHE A 161 7.89 12.57 -1.44
CA PHE A 161 7.97 11.11 -1.52
C PHE A 161 6.84 10.52 -2.35
N SER A 162 6.96 9.26 -2.72
CA SER A 162 5.93 8.52 -3.42
C SER A 162 4.78 8.17 -2.47
N ALA A 163 3.66 8.89 -2.61
CA ALA A 163 2.43 8.59 -1.86
C ALA A 163 1.70 7.38 -2.44
N ALA A 164 1.90 7.09 -3.74
CA ALA A 164 1.42 5.88 -4.38
C ALA A 164 2.36 5.46 -5.52
N LEU A 165 2.41 4.17 -5.76
CA LEU A 165 3.22 3.51 -6.78
C LEU A 165 2.36 2.62 -7.67
N LYS A 166 2.80 2.42 -8.94
CA LYS A 166 2.22 1.46 -9.88
C LYS A 166 3.28 0.87 -10.79
N TYR A 167 3.30 -0.45 -10.88
CA TYR A 167 4.05 -1.20 -11.87
C TYR A 167 3.21 -2.37 -12.37
N GLU A 168 3.00 -2.47 -13.69
CA GLU A 168 2.11 -3.47 -14.32
C GLU A 168 0.74 -3.55 -13.65
N ASN A 169 0.41 -4.67 -13.03
CA ASN A 169 -0.84 -4.93 -12.29
C ASN A 169 -0.74 -4.60 -10.79
N PHE A 170 0.43 -4.19 -10.31
CA PHE A 170 0.66 -3.84 -8.91
C PHE A 170 0.45 -2.36 -8.67
N TYR A 171 -0.28 -2.05 -7.61
CA TYR A 171 -0.55 -0.71 -7.09
C TYR A 171 -0.17 -0.68 -5.62
N GLY A 172 0.23 0.49 -5.13
CA GLY A 172 0.50 0.68 -3.71
C GLY A 172 0.15 2.09 -3.26
N THR A 173 -0.31 2.23 -2.01
CA THR A 173 -0.53 3.51 -1.34
C THR A 173 0.22 3.55 -0.02
N GLN A 174 0.97 4.65 0.24
CA GLN A 174 1.61 4.87 1.54
C GLN A 174 0.58 5.27 2.59
N PHE A 175 -0.44 6.00 2.20
CA PHE A 175 -1.57 6.33 3.04
C PHE A 175 -2.52 5.13 3.19
N HIS A 176 -3.42 5.24 4.15
CA HIS A 176 -4.46 4.26 4.43
C HIS A 176 -5.78 4.69 3.76
N PRO A 177 -6.13 4.19 2.56
CA PRO A 177 -7.38 4.56 1.93
C PRO A 177 -8.59 4.14 2.77
N GLU A 178 -8.51 3.02 3.50
CA GLU A 178 -9.55 2.53 4.40
C GLU A 178 -9.82 3.47 5.62
N LYS A 179 -8.92 4.47 5.83
CA LYS A 179 -9.03 5.49 6.87
C LYS A 179 -9.14 6.92 6.33
N SER A 180 -9.25 7.07 5.01
CA SER A 180 -9.18 8.37 4.33
C SER A 180 -10.54 8.92 3.90
N GLY A 181 -11.63 8.53 4.59
CA GLY A 181 -12.98 9.03 4.33
C GLY A 181 -13.42 8.79 2.88
N ASP A 182 -14.18 9.74 2.31
CA ASP A 182 -14.75 9.61 0.96
C ASP A 182 -13.67 9.51 -0.14
N VAL A 183 -12.55 10.22 0.03
CA VAL A 183 -11.41 10.15 -0.90
C VAL A 183 -10.83 8.73 -0.91
N GLY A 184 -10.62 8.14 0.24
CA GLY A 184 -10.11 6.78 0.38
C GLY A 184 -11.10 5.74 -0.15
N GLU A 185 -12.38 5.91 0.13
CA GLU A 185 -13.44 5.04 -0.38
C GLU A 185 -13.52 5.09 -1.91
N ARG A 186 -13.36 6.28 -2.52
CA ARG A 186 -13.26 6.43 -3.98
C ARG A 186 -12.03 5.69 -4.54
N ILE A 187 -10.87 5.77 -3.89
CA ILE A 187 -9.66 5.07 -4.33
C ILE A 187 -9.88 3.55 -4.30
N ILE A 188 -10.46 3.01 -3.21
CA ILE A 188 -10.78 1.58 -3.14
C ILE A 188 -11.80 1.21 -4.22
N ALA A 189 -12.87 1.99 -4.40
CA ALA A 189 -13.87 1.75 -5.44
C ALA A 189 -13.25 1.74 -6.85
N ASN A 190 -12.34 2.68 -7.14
CA ASN A 190 -11.61 2.71 -8.41
C ASN A 190 -10.73 1.47 -8.60
N PHE A 191 -10.02 1.03 -7.54
CA PHE A 191 -9.25 -0.22 -7.58
C PHE A 191 -10.15 -1.42 -7.89
N LEU A 192 -11.36 -1.48 -7.33
CA LEU A 192 -12.31 -2.55 -7.58
C LEU A 192 -12.82 -2.59 -9.04
N GLN A 193 -12.64 -1.51 -9.80
CA GLN A 193 -13.05 -1.39 -11.20
C GLN A 193 -11.89 -1.59 -12.21
N LEU A 194 -10.66 -1.81 -11.73
CA LEU A 194 -9.51 -2.13 -12.60
C LEU A 194 -9.60 -3.59 -13.16
#